data_436b9c50dca5d61b31ee6f07c0235111
#
_entry.id   436b9c50dca5d61b31ee6f07c0235111
#
_cell.length_a   1.000
_cell.length_b   1.000
_cell.length_c   1.000
_cell.angle_alpha   90.00
_cell.angle_beta   90.00
_cell.angle_gamma   90.00
#
_symmetry.space_group_name_H-M   'P 1'
#
loop_
_entity.id
_entity.type
_entity.pdbx_description
1 polymer ?
#
loop_
_entity_poly.entity_id
_entity_poly.type
_entity_poly.pdbx_seq_one_letter_code
_entity_poly.pdbx_strand_id
1 'polypeptide(L)'
;MNPHIYRADITRVVDGDTCDVTLHLGFDILYKGRVRLTGIDTPESRTRDLEEKKFGLASKEYFKEWVAKYDSVLVESTEKGKFGRILGRIYNPDMSECYNDKSIEDHHAVPYNGENKDLVEEQHMANRTWLTEQGLVV
;
A
#
# COMPACT_ATOMS: atom_id res chain seq x y z
N MET A 1 19.79 11.50 3.36
CA MET A 1 18.43 11.76 2.83
C MET A 1 18.31 11.21 1.42
N ASN A 2 17.25 10.47 1.12
CA ASN A 2 16.97 10.02 -0.24
C ASN A 2 16.48 11.22 -1.06
N PRO A 3 17.17 11.58 -2.17
CA PRO A 3 16.72 12.71 -3.00
C PRO A 3 15.47 12.38 -3.83
N HIS A 4 15.02 11.14 -3.85
CA HIS A 4 13.88 10.69 -4.66
C HIS A 4 12.59 10.60 -3.83
N ILE A 5 12.28 11.68 -3.11
CA ILE A 5 11.03 11.84 -2.38
C ILE A 5 10.24 12.95 -3.07
N TYR A 6 9.02 12.63 -3.49
CA TYR A 6 8.19 13.56 -4.27
C TYR A 6 6.82 13.72 -3.62
N ARG A 7 6.31 14.95 -3.67
CA ARG A 7 4.91 15.19 -3.34
C ARG A 7 4.04 14.50 -4.39
N ALA A 8 2.98 13.84 -3.94
CA ALA A 8 2.12 13.07 -4.82
C ALA A 8 0.65 13.25 -4.46
N ASP A 9 -0.18 13.24 -5.50
CA ASP A 9 -1.62 13.11 -5.34
C ASP A 9 -1.99 11.69 -5.69
N ILE A 10 -2.70 11.00 -4.82
CA ILE A 10 -3.17 9.65 -5.10
C ILE A 10 -4.48 9.78 -5.87
N THR A 11 -4.46 9.37 -7.14
CA THR A 11 -5.62 9.51 -8.01
C THR A 11 -6.55 8.30 -7.94
N ARG A 12 -6.00 7.14 -7.57
CA ARG A 12 -6.78 5.91 -7.43
C ARG A 12 -6.07 4.90 -6.54
N VAL A 13 -6.79 4.34 -5.59
CA VAL A 13 -6.31 3.17 -4.83
C VAL A 13 -6.77 1.93 -5.60
N VAL A 14 -5.82 1.09 -6.02
CA VAL A 14 -6.09 -0.13 -6.79
C VAL A 14 -6.29 -1.32 -5.87
N ASP A 15 -5.35 -1.52 -4.95
CA ASP A 15 -5.38 -2.54 -3.90
C ASP A 15 -4.75 -1.94 -2.64
N GLY A 16 -4.72 -2.68 -1.55
CA GLY A 16 -4.09 -2.23 -0.32
C GLY A 16 -2.60 -1.93 -0.43
N ASP A 17 -1.95 -2.42 -1.49
CA ASP A 17 -0.52 -2.26 -1.74
C ASP A 17 -0.19 -1.61 -3.09
N THR A 18 -1.19 -1.07 -3.79
CA THR A 18 -1.00 -0.51 -5.12
C THR A 18 -1.91 0.69 -5.33
N CYS A 19 -1.36 1.78 -5.85
CA CYS A 19 -2.14 2.97 -6.17
C CYS A 19 -1.61 3.67 -7.41
N ASP A 20 -2.46 4.48 -8.04
CA ASP A 20 -2.09 5.38 -9.12
C ASP A 20 -1.86 6.77 -8.55
N VAL A 21 -0.82 7.43 -9.01
CA VAL A 21 -0.37 8.72 -8.47
C VAL A 21 -0.06 9.71 -9.58
N THR A 22 -0.09 11.00 -9.22
CA THR A 22 0.54 12.08 -9.96
C THR A 22 1.66 12.61 -9.09
N LEU A 23 2.91 12.42 -9.52
CA LEU A 23 4.08 12.93 -8.82
C LEU A 23 4.39 14.36 -9.28
N HIS A 24 4.69 15.23 -8.33
CA HIS A 24 5.13 16.61 -8.60
C HIS A 24 6.65 16.64 -8.59
N LEU A 25 7.25 16.74 -9.79
CA LEU A 25 8.70 16.66 -9.96
C LEU A 25 9.40 18.01 -9.89
N GLY A 26 8.66 19.10 -9.72
CA GLY A 26 9.21 20.46 -9.76
C GLY A 26 9.12 21.07 -11.17
N PHE A 27 9.26 22.39 -11.27
CA PHE A 27 9.19 23.12 -12.55
C PHE A 27 7.88 22.87 -13.33
N ASP A 28 6.77 22.64 -12.61
CA ASP A 28 5.47 22.29 -13.20
C ASP A 28 5.48 20.97 -13.99
N ILE A 29 6.46 20.09 -13.74
CA ILE A 29 6.53 18.78 -14.36
C ILE A 29 5.79 17.78 -13.50
N LEU A 30 4.83 17.06 -14.12
CA LEU A 30 4.04 16.02 -13.48
C LEU A 30 4.34 14.68 -14.13
N TYR A 31 4.42 13.64 -13.31
CA TYR A 31 4.56 12.27 -13.77
C TYR A 31 3.39 11.44 -13.25
N LYS A 32 2.65 10.81 -14.14
CA LYS A 32 1.56 9.92 -13.76
C LYS A 32 2.03 8.47 -13.86
N GLY A 33 1.82 7.73 -12.80
CA GLY A 33 2.26 6.34 -12.79
C GLY A 33 1.60 5.53 -11.71
N ARG A 34 1.94 4.24 -11.68
CA ARG A 34 1.43 3.31 -10.67
C ARG A 34 2.53 2.98 -9.69
N VAL A 35 2.22 3.06 -8.41
CA VAL A 35 3.13 2.71 -7.32
C VAL A 35 2.71 1.38 -6.73
N ARG A 36 3.67 0.43 -6.68
CA ARG A 36 3.56 -0.79 -5.90
C ARG A 36 4.32 -0.55 -4.59
N LEU A 37 3.65 -0.67 -3.47
CA LEU A 37 4.29 -0.42 -2.18
C LEU A 37 5.30 -1.52 -1.88
N THR A 38 6.54 -1.11 -1.62
CA THR A 38 7.63 -2.05 -1.37
C THR A 38 7.59 -2.59 0.05
N GLY A 39 8.06 -3.81 0.22
CA GLY A 39 8.22 -4.43 1.54
C GLY A 39 6.95 -5.00 2.13
N ILE A 40 5.81 -4.91 1.45
CA ILE A 40 4.53 -5.43 1.95
C ILE A 40 3.80 -6.24 0.88
N ASP A 41 2.88 -7.08 1.36
CA ASP A 41 1.91 -7.79 0.52
C ASP A 41 0.55 -7.70 1.21
N THR A 42 -0.50 -7.49 0.42
CA THR A 42 -1.88 -7.43 0.93
C THR A 42 -2.73 -8.50 0.25
N PRO A 43 -3.86 -8.89 0.87
CA PRO A 43 -4.79 -9.81 0.20
C PRO A 43 -5.31 -9.22 -1.11
N GLU A 44 -5.56 -10.07 -2.08
CA GLU A 44 -6.09 -9.67 -3.39
C GLU A 44 -7.53 -9.18 -3.26
N SER A 45 -7.85 -8.04 -3.84
CA SER A 45 -9.21 -7.52 -3.87
C SER A 45 -9.98 -7.98 -5.11
N ARG A 46 -9.28 -8.46 -6.15
CA ARG A 46 -9.85 -8.95 -7.40
C ARG A 46 -9.52 -10.42 -7.59
N THR A 47 -10.11 -11.26 -6.76
CA THR A 47 -9.90 -12.70 -6.80
C THR A 47 -11.25 -13.41 -6.78
N ARG A 48 -11.27 -14.66 -7.25
CA ARG A 48 -12.45 -15.52 -7.18
C ARG A 48 -12.61 -16.16 -5.80
N ASP A 49 -11.55 -16.15 -4.99
CA ASP A 49 -11.62 -16.57 -3.59
C ASP A 49 -12.35 -15.50 -2.80
N LEU A 50 -13.60 -15.74 -2.46
CA LEU A 50 -14.47 -14.79 -1.78
C LEU A 50 -13.97 -14.43 -0.38
N GLU A 51 -13.31 -15.37 0.29
CA GLU A 51 -12.76 -15.11 1.63
C GLU A 51 -11.56 -14.17 1.53
N GLU A 52 -10.62 -14.45 0.63
CA GLU A 52 -9.50 -13.56 0.40
C GLU A 52 -9.96 -12.17 -0.08
N LYS A 53 -10.93 -12.14 -0.99
CA LYS A 53 -11.47 -10.89 -1.53
C LYS A 53 -12.01 -9.98 -0.42
N LYS A 54 -12.67 -10.55 0.57
CA LYS A 54 -13.20 -9.81 1.71
C LYS A 54 -12.09 -9.03 2.43
N PHE A 55 -10.96 -9.69 2.70
CA PHE A 55 -9.82 -9.06 3.34
C PHE A 55 -9.06 -8.12 2.40
N GLY A 56 -9.02 -8.44 1.11
CA GLY A 56 -8.45 -7.55 0.09
C GLY A 56 -9.21 -6.25 -0.02
N LEU A 57 -10.54 -6.30 -0.01
CA LEU A 57 -11.38 -5.10 -0.03
C LEU A 57 -11.21 -4.30 1.27
N ALA A 58 -11.05 -4.96 2.40
CA ALA A 58 -10.80 -4.29 3.68
C ALA A 58 -9.46 -3.54 3.67
N SER A 59 -8.39 -4.16 3.13
CA SER A 59 -7.08 -3.51 2.98
C SER A 59 -7.15 -2.31 2.04
N LYS A 60 -7.87 -2.46 0.94
CA LYS A 60 -8.07 -1.37 -0.03
C LYS A 60 -8.81 -0.20 0.63
N GLU A 61 -9.86 -0.46 1.38
CA GLU A 61 -10.63 0.57 2.08
C GLU A 61 -9.78 1.24 3.16
N TYR A 62 -8.97 0.49 3.87
CA TYR A 62 -8.02 1.00 4.85
C TYR A 62 -7.06 2.02 4.22
N PHE A 63 -6.52 1.70 3.04
CA PHE A 63 -5.64 2.60 2.30
C PHE A 63 -6.39 3.88 1.90
N LYS A 64 -7.60 3.74 1.39
CA LYS A 64 -8.43 4.90 1.02
C LYS A 64 -8.69 5.82 2.21
N GLU A 65 -9.00 5.26 3.37
CA GLU A 65 -9.25 6.03 4.59
C GLU A 65 -7.99 6.75 5.05
N TRP A 66 -6.83 6.09 4.96
CA TRP A 66 -5.57 6.71 5.32
C TRP A 66 -5.26 7.91 4.41
N VAL A 67 -5.41 7.74 3.11
CA VAL A 67 -5.17 8.79 2.11
C VAL A 67 -6.12 9.97 2.33
N ALA A 68 -7.37 9.69 2.67
CA ALA A 68 -8.40 10.72 2.84
C ALA A 68 -8.10 11.71 3.97
N LYS A 69 -7.18 11.37 4.87
CA LYS A 69 -6.77 12.26 5.96
C LYS A 69 -5.87 13.40 5.48
N TYR A 70 -5.33 13.32 4.26
CA TYR A 70 -4.30 14.22 3.77
C TYR A 70 -4.65 14.75 2.39
N ASP A 71 -4.30 16.02 2.13
CA ASP A 71 -4.50 16.63 0.80
C ASP A 71 -3.51 16.07 -0.23
N SER A 72 -2.29 15.75 0.23
CA SER A 72 -1.26 15.13 -0.59
C SER A 72 -0.39 14.25 0.30
N VAL A 73 0.43 13.42 -0.32
CA VAL A 73 1.33 12.51 0.39
C VAL A 73 2.73 12.65 -0.21
N LEU A 74 3.71 12.00 0.42
CA LEU A 74 5.07 11.92 -0.10
C LEU A 74 5.35 10.49 -0.53
N VAL A 75 5.88 10.33 -1.73
CA VAL A 75 6.31 9.04 -2.26
C VAL A 75 7.82 9.01 -2.32
N GLU A 76 8.42 8.06 -1.60
CA GLU A 76 9.85 7.77 -1.72
C GLU A 76 10.01 6.66 -2.75
N SER A 77 10.61 7.02 -3.90
CA SER A 77 10.88 6.04 -4.95
C SER A 77 12.15 5.28 -4.61
N THR A 78 12.04 3.97 -4.43
CA THR A 78 13.19 3.13 -4.10
C THR A 78 13.81 2.56 -5.36
N GLU A 79 12.99 2.13 -6.32
CA GLU A 79 13.45 1.63 -7.60
C GLU A 79 12.27 1.55 -8.57
N LYS A 80 12.55 1.29 -9.84
CA LYS A 80 11.51 1.07 -10.84
C LYS A 80 11.32 -0.45 -11.00
N GLY A 81 10.11 -0.92 -10.76
CA GLY A 81 9.79 -2.34 -10.85
C GLY A 81 9.45 -2.78 -12.26
N LYS A 82 9.00 -4.03 -12.37
CA LYS A 82 8.55 -4.61 -13.64
C LYS A 82 7.33 -3.86 -14.17
N PHE A 83 7.16 -3.85 -15.48
CA PHE A 83 6.01 -3.21 -16.14
C PHE A 83 5.91 -1.70 -15.90
N GLY A 84 7.04 -1.04 -15.60
CA GLY A 84 7.08 0.40 -15.42
C GLY A 84 6.50 0.90 -14.11
N ARG A 85 6.17 0.02 -13.17
CA ARG A 85 5.67 0.44 -11.85
C ARG A 85 6.79 1.04 -11.03
N ILE A 86 6.44 2.05 -10.23
CA ILE A 86 7.34 2.61 -9.25
C ILE A 86 7.25 1.73 -8.00
N LEU A 87 8.40 1.30 -7.48
CA LEU A 87 8.45 0.64 -6.18
C LEU A 87 8.76 1.71 -5.13
N GLY A 88 7.92 1.84 -4.12
CA GLY A 88 8.09 2.95 -3.21
C GLY A 88 7.43 2.79 -1.84
N ARG A 89 7.69 3.79 -1.01
CA ARG A 89 7.07 3.94 0.31
C ARG A 89 6.28 5.23 0.31
N ILE A 90 5.13 5.22 0.98
CA ILE A 90 4.25 6.39 1.06
C ILE A 90 4.23 6.91 2.48
N TYR A 91 4.45 8.20 2.62
CA TYR A 91 4.46 8.91 3.90
C TYR A 91 3.39 10.00 3.90
N ASN A 92 2.92 10.33 5.10
CA ASN A 92 2.12 11.55 5.29
C ASN A 92 2.99 12.79 5.08
N PRO A 93 2.38 14.01 4.93
CA PRO A 93 3.14 15.19 4.52
C PRO A 93 4.31 15.59 5.42
N ASP A 94 4.25 15.32 6.73
CA ASP A 94 5.34 15.64 7.65
C ASP A 94 6.30 14.46 7.88
N MET A 95 6.10 13.35 7.19
CA MET A 95 6.89 12.12 7.28
C MET A 95 6.88 11.47 8.66
N SER A 96 5.90 11.78 9.50
CA SER A 96 5.77 11.17 10.82
C SER A 96 5.20 9.75 10.75
N GLU A 97 4.56 9.38 9.66
CA GLU A 97 3.93 8.08 9.47
C GLU A 97 4.18 7.56 8.07
N CYS A 98 4.56 6.29 7.96
CA CYS A 98 4.72 5.58 6.69
C CYS A 98 3.55 4.60 6.55
N TYR A 99 2.78 4.72 5.47
CA TYR A 99 1.65 3.82 5.24
C TYR A 99 2.09 2.35 5.15
N ASN A 100 3.24 2.08 4.50
CA ASN A 100 3.73 0.70 4.37
C ASN A 100 3.83 0.03 5.75
N ASP A 101 4.43 0.72 6.72
CA ASP A 101 4.59 0.20 8.08
C ASP A 101 3.26 0.15 8.83
N LYS A 102 2.43 1.17 8.65
CA LYS A 102 1.13 1.27 9.32
C LYS A 102 0.18 0.15 8.90
N SER A 103 0.19 -0.22 7.63
CA SER A 103 -0.65 -1.30 7.12
C SER A 103 -0.31 -2.65 7.75
N ILE A 104 0.98 -2.89 8.00
CA ILE A 104 1.43 -4.11 8.71
C ILE A 104 1.00 -4.06 10.17
N GLU A 105 1.20 -2.92 10.82
CA GLU A 105 0.85 -2.72 12.22
C GLU A 105 -0.64 -2.96 12.47
N ASP A 106 -1.50 -2.55 11.54
CA ASP A 106 -2.95 -2.68 11.66
C ASP A 106 -3.49 -3.98 11.01
N HIS A 107 -2.61 -4.93 10.68
CA HIS A 107 -2.95 -6.28 10.20
C HIS A 107 -3.61 -6.31 8.82
N HIS A 108 -3.45 -5.25 8.02
CA HIS A 108 -3.96 -5.21 6.64
C HIS A 108 -2.92 -5.62 5.61
N ALA A 109 -1.67 -5.80 6.03
CA ALA A 109 -0.57 -6.24 5.17
C ALA A 109 0.37 -7.13 5.96
N VAL A 110 1.23 -7.85 5.23
CA VAL A 110 2.32 -8.63 5.83
C VAL A 110 3.65 -8.16 5.24
N PRO A 111 4.77 -8.29 5.97
CA PRO A 111 6.09 -8.00 5.41
C PRO A 111 6.38 -8.94 4.24
N TYR A 112 6.92 -8.39 3.14
CA TYR A 112 7.24 -9.20 1.97
C TYR A 112 8.42 -8.59 1.21
N ASN A 113 9.50 -9.37 1.06
CA ASN A 113 10.69 -8.99 0.32
C ASN A 113 11.13 -10.12 -0.61
N GLY A 114 10.17 -10.88 -1.15
CA GLY A 114 10.43 -12.00 -2.03
C GLY A 114 10.64 -13.32 -1.30
N GLU A 115 10.20 -13.40 -0.05
CA GLU A 115 10.31 -14.61 0.77
C GLU A 115 9.39 -15.73 0.27
N ASN A 116 9.50 -16.87 0.94
CA ASN A 116 8.68 -18.04 0.68
C ASN A 116 7.18 -17.70 0.81
N LYS A 117 6.42 -18.00 -0.22
CA LYS A 117 4.97 -17.72 -0.25
C LYS A 117 4.19 -18.47 0.84
N ASP A 118 4.65 -19.64 1.26
CA ASP A 118 3.98 -20.40 2.32
C ASP A 118 4.03 -19.64 3.65
N LEU A 119 5.17 -19.02 3.96
CA LEU A 119 5.30 -18.19 5.16
C LEU A 119 4.42 -16.95 5.07
N VAL A 120 4.38 -16.30 3.90
CA VAL A 120 3.52 -15.14 3.66
C VAL A 120 2.04 -15.53 3.82
N GLU A 121 1.65 -16.68 3.30
CA GLU A 121 0.29 -17.23 3.45
C GLU A 121 -0.09 -17.42 4.92
N GLU A 122 0.79 -18.00 5.73
CA GLU A 122 0.57 -18.15 7.17
C GLU A 122 0.33 -16.81 7.86
N GLN A 123 1.11 -15.80 7.50
CA GLN A 123 0.97 -14.48 8.07
C GLN A 123 -0.36 -13.84 7.67
N HIS A 124 -0.80 -14.02 6.42
CA HIS A 124 -2.11 -13.55 5.98
C HIS A 124 -3.24 -14.23 6.75
N MET A 125 -3.13 -15.53 6.96
CA MET A 125 -4.15 -16.26 7.71
C MET A 125 -4.23 -15.80 9.16
N ALA A 126 -3.08 -15.51 9.79
CA ALA A 126 -3.06 -14.95 11.13
C ALA A 126 -3.73 -13.57 11.19
N ASN A 127 -3.50 -12.73 10.18
CA ASN A 127 -4.16 -11.42 10.08
C ASN A 127 -5.68 -11.56 9.92
N ARG A 128 -6.14 -12.53 9.12
CA ARG A 128 -7.57 -12.79 8.95
C ARG A 128 -8.23 -13.14 10.28
N THR A 129 -7.59 -14.00 11.04
CA THR A 129 -8.09 -14.40 12.36
C THR A 129 -8.19 -13.20 13.28
N TRP A 130 -7.12 -12.40 13.34
CA TRP A 130 -7.08 -11.21 14.20
C TRP A 130 -8.17 -10.20 13.82
N LEU A 131 -8.29 -9.87 12.52
CA LEU A 131 -9.28 -8.90 12.03
C LEU A 131 -10.71 -9.36 12.30
N THR A 132 -10.96 -10.65 12.15
CA THR A 132 -12.28 -11.24 12.41
C THR A 132 -12.62 -11.19 13.90
N GLU A 133 -11.65 -11.53 14.76
CA GLU A 133 -11.84 -11.50 16.21
C GLU A 133 -12.07 -10.08 16.73
N GLN A 134 -11.48 -9.07 16.11
CA GLN A 134 -11.68 -7.67 16.48
C GLN A 134 -12.95 -7.08 15.88
N GLY A 135 -13.68 -7.84 15.06
CA GLY A 135 -14.90 -7.35 14.41
C GLY A 135 -14.65 -6.33 13.31
N LEU A 136 -13.42 -6.20 12.83
CA LEU A 136 -13.04 -5.22 11.80
C LEU A 136 -13.36 -5.72 10.39
N VAL A 137 -13.44 -7.04 10.22
CA VAL A 137 -13.87 -7.69 8.98
C VAL A 137 -14.89 -8.76 9.35
N VAL A 138 -16.04 -8.70 8.72
CA VAL A 138 -17.17 -9.62 9.01
C VAL A 138 -17.36 -10.65 7.92
#